data_f08a21a58e95a56de68e2ec03c3bd3ad
#
_entry.id   f08a21a58e95a56de68e2ec03c3bd3ad
#
_cell.length_a   1.000
_cell.length_b   1.000
_cell.length_c   1.000
_cell.angle_alpha   90.00
_cell.angle_beta   90.00
_cell.angle_gamma   90.00
#
_symmetry.space_group_name_H-M   'P 1'
#
loop_
_entity.id
_entity.type
_entity.pdbx_description
1 polymer ?
#
loop_
_entity_poly.entity_id
_entity_poly.type
_entity_poly.pdbx_seq_one_letter_code
_entity_poly.pdbx_strand_id
1 'polypeptide(L)'
;MDFDHILNRRNTNTWKWDGEGKDALYPMGTADMDFPMPPEIQHALQEKIGQGILSYASDKSYFADAVVSYLNKRDGLQLNPKSVIPGTSLMSVYKLLLDAFSTEGDGVILQTPVFGGIFQVTKNNNRKIYENQLLFDGHTKTWHVNMEELEQFCSLQDTKVLVITNPGNPTANVFAKEELEEMVRIASENDVVIISDEVHSDLYYDDRKHTSILNVTDRAVLLTSSAKVFGIPGLKTAITIIPDEERFKAFALVNMRAKMDIIDLGLVGMSVGYTRCKYYIDELRAYLQRSKDICVDWFEQHDIKVTLSTPQASYLFWLDFRKWNLDNTTLESLLRKYGFVFSNGVEFGGSHNEGYMRMNVATSHAQLLAALNALEKC
;
A
#
# COMPACT_ATOMS: atom_id res chain seq x y z
N MET A 1 -13.73 -6.48 17.53
CA MET A 1 -13.36 -5.05 17.83
C MET A 1 -14.54 -4.14 17.58
N ASP A 2 -14.63 -3.02 18.32
CA ASP A 2 -15.61 -1.97 18.03
C ASP A 2 -14.94 -0.90 17.16
N PHE A 3 -15.13 -0.97 15.84
CA PHE A 3 -14.59 -0.01 14.88
C PHE A 3 -15.45 1.25 14.73
N ASP A 4 -16.66 1.30 15.31
CA ASP A 4 -17.48 2.52 15.39
C ASP A 4 -17.07 3.41 16.57
N HIS A 5 -16.29 2.88 17.52
CA HIS A 5 -15.70 3.67 18.58
C HIS A 5 -14.56 4.53 18.04
N ILE A 6 -14.83 5.81 17.82
CA ILE A 6 -13.85 6.75 17.30
C ILE A 6 -12.92 7.22 18.42
N LEU A 7 -11.63 6.99 18.23
CA LEU A 7 -10.60 7.61 19.07
C LEU A 7 -10.49 9.10 18.74
N ASN A 8 -10.46 9.96 19.77
CA ASN A 8 -10.10 11.36 19.55
C ASN A 8 -8.62 11.45 19.19
N ARG A 9 -8.33 11.75 17.93
CA ARG A 9 -6.97 11.85 17.39
C ARG A 9 -6.45 13.29 17.28
N ARG A 10 -7.26 14.29 17.68
CA ARG A 10 -6.81 15.69 17.77
C ARG A 10 -5.85 15.88 18.94
N ASN A 11 -4.81 16.66 18.72
CA ASN A 11 -3.74 16.94 19.67
C ASN A 11 -2.92 15.68 20.06
N THR A 12 -2.83 14.70 19.15
CA THR A 12 -2.01 13.50 19.31
C THR A 12 -0.72 13.56 18.49
N ASN A 13 -0.46 14.68 17.81
CA ASN A 13 0.67 14.89 16.90
C ASN A 13 0.71 13.89 15.75
N THR A 14 -0.45 13.48 15.25
CA THR A 14 -0.55 12.59 14.09
C THR A 14 -0.74 13.39 12.81
N TRP A 15 -0.02 13.01 11.74
CA TRP A 15 -0.02 13.73 10.46
C TRP A 15 -1.44 13.88 9.88
N LYS A 16 -2.23 12.80 9.90
CA LYS A 16 -3.59 12.80 9.37
C LYS A 16 -4.50 13.85 10.02
N TRP A 17 -4.40 14.03 11.36
CA TRP A 17 -5.33 14.86 12.11
C TRP A 17 -4.77 16.21 12.54
N ASP A 18 -3.47 16.30 12.84
CA ASP A 18 -2.82 17.51 13.38
C ASP A 18 -1.84 18.14 12.39
N GLY A 19 -1.48 17.42 11.31
CA GLY A 19 -0.68 17.92 10.20
C GLY A 19 -1.57 18.33 9.02
N GLU A 20 -1.65 17.48 8.00
CA GLU A 20 -2.41 17.70 6.76
C GLU A 20 -3.88 18.04 7.00
N GLY A 21 -4.51 17.36 7.96
CA GLY A 21 -5.94 17.50 8.28
C GLY A 21 -6.23 18.43 9.45
N LYS A 22 -5.31 19.32 9.86
CA LYS A 22 -5.44 20.14 11.06
C LYS A 22 -6.79 20.88 11.17
N ASP A 23 -7.23 21.47 10.08
CA ASP A 23 -8.47 22.25 10.03
C ASP A 23 -9.61 21.53 9.29
N ALA A 24 -9.40 20.27 8.92
CA ALA A 24 -10.40 19.48 8.19
C ALA A 24 -11.45 18.87 9.11
N LEU A 25 -12.68 18.80 8.63
CA LEU A 25 -13.74 17.98 9.25
C LEU A 25 -13.57 16.51 8.90
N TYR A 26 -13.11 16.25 7.67
CA TYR A 26 -12.96 14.94 7.07
C TYR A 26 -11.53 14.76 6.52
N PRO A 27 -10.53 14.46 7.39
CA PRO A 27 -9.14 14.23 6.95
C PRO A 27 -9.00 12.82 6.36
N MET A 28 -9.35 12.66 5.09
CA MET A 28 -9.43 11.38 4.39
C MET A 28 -8.32 11.20 3.33
N GLY A 29 -7.22 11.93 3.41
CA GLY A 29 -6.08 11.82 2.48
C GLY A 29 -5.07 10.76 2.90
N THR A 30 -4.46 10.95 4.07
CA THR A 30 -3.39 10.07 4.56
C THR A 30 -3.84 8.61 4.70
N ALA A 31 -3.01 7.66 4.26
CA ALA A 31 -3.24 6.22 4.35
C ALA A 31 -2.98 5.68 5.78
N ASP A 32 -3.80 6.15 6.73
CA ASP A 32 -3.77 5.82 8.15
C ASP A 32 -5.21 5.65 8.66
N MET A 33 -5.49 4.52 9.33
CA MET A 33 -6.84 4.20 9.82
C MET A 33 -7.15 4.96 11.11
N ASP A 34 -8.45 5.22 11.35
CA ASP A 34 -8.92 5.84 12.60
C ASP A 34 -9.25 4.80 13.69
N PHE A 35 -8.99 3.55 13.43
CA PHE A 35 -9.25 2.43 14.34
C PHE A 35 -8.09 2.18 15.30
N PRO A 36 -8.37 1.72 16.53
CA PRO A 36 -7.32 1.31 17.46
C PRO A 36 -6.59 0.07 16.94
N MET A 37 -5.29 -0.02 17.25
CA MET A 37 -4.53 -1.25 17.02
C MET A 37 -5.07 -2.40 17.88
N PRO A 38 -4.82 -3.67 17.50
CA PRO A 38 -5.16 -4.81 18.34
C PRO A 38 -4.59 -4.69 19.76
N PRO A 39 -5.37 -5.03 20.81
CA PRO A 39 -4.92 -4.91 22.19
C PRO A 39 -3.70 -5.78 22.51
N GLU A 40 -3.52 -6.90 21.83
CA GLU A 40 -2.35 -7.78 21.99
C GLU A 40 -1.06 -7.08 21.53
N ILE A 41 -1.13 -6.30 20.44
CA ILE A 41 0.02 -5.50 19.97
C ILE A 41 0.33 -4.41 20.99
N GLN A 42 -0.71 -3.67 21.43
CA GLN A 42 -0.54 -2.62 22.42
C GLN A 42 0.09 -3.15 23.71
N HIS A 43 -0.40 -4.29 24.21
CA HIS A 43 0.10 -4.91 25.43
C HIS A 43 1.56 -5.36 25.27
N ALA A 44 1.91 -6.03 24.17
CA ALA A 44 3.27 -6.48 23.93
C ALA A 44 4.28 -5.33 23.85
N LEU A 45 3.87 -4.19 23.24
CA LEU A 45 4.69 -2.98 23.19
C LEU A 45 4.87 -2.37 24.59
N GLN A 46 3.80 -2.33 25.41
CA GLN A 46 3.85 -1.85 26.79
C GLN A 46 4.76 -2.73 27.67
N GLU A 47 4.64 -4.05 27.54
CA GLU A 47 5.53 -5.00 28.24
C GLU A 47 7.00 -4.76 27.86
N LYS A 48 7.28 -4.62 26.58
CA LYS A 48 8.66 -4.38 26.09
C LYS A 48 9.23 -3.08 26.64
N ILE A 49 8.46 -1.99 26.60
CA ILE A 49 8.87 -0.69 27.17
C ILE A 49 8.97 -0.78 28.70
N GLY A 50 8.06 -1.51 29.35
CA GLY A 50 8.03 -1.69 30.80
C GLY A 50 9.24 -2.43 31.38
N GLN A 51 10.02 -3.15 30.56
CA GLN A 51 11.31 -3.72 30.96
C GLN A 51 12.37 -2.64 31.34
N GLY A 52 12.13 -1.37 30.94
CA GLY A 52 13.03 -0.26 31.22
C GLY A 52 14.36 -0.26 30.44
N ILE A 53 14.55 -1.24 29.54
CA ILE A 53 15.76 -1.37 28.71
C ILE A 53 15.31 -1.69 27.27
N LEU A 54 15.69 -0.84 26.32
CA LEU A 54 15.57 -1.07 24.89
C LEU A 54 16.98 -1.27 24.31
N SER A 55 17.42 -2.51 24.31
CA SER A 55 18.75 -2.89 23.82
C SER A 55 18.68 -3.49 22.41
N TYR A 56 19.83 -3.77 21.80
CA TYR A 56 19.91 -4.46 20.52
C TYR A 56 19.34 -5.89 20.63
N ALA A 57 18.48 -6.26 19.70
CA ALA A 57 17.95 -7.62 19.65
C ALA A 57 19.07 -8.63 19.34
N SER A 58 19.24 -9.65 20.17
CA SER A 58 20.24 -10.71 19.97
C SER A 58 19.79 -11.73 18.92
N ASP A 59 18.47 -11.93 18.80
CA ASP A 59 17.85 -12.86 17.86
C ASP A 59 16.62 -12.20 17.21
N LYS A 60 16.54 -12.30 15.89
CA LYS A 60 15.42 -11.80 15.08
C LYS A 60 14.69 -12.96 14.37
N SER A 61 15.02 -14.23 14.64
CA SER A 61 14.43 -15.39 13.96
C SER A 61 12.93 -15.49 14.18
N TYR A 62 12.45 -15.20 15.39
CA TYR A 62 11.04 -15.22 15.74
C TYR A 62 10.17 -14.35 14.83
N PHE A 63 10.74 -13.26 14.34
CA PHE A 63 10.06 -12.37 13.40
C PHE A 63 9.89 -13.03 12.03
N ALA A 64 10.98 -13.60 11.48
CA ALA A 64 10.95 -14.28 10.19
C ALA A 64 9.99 -15.49 10.22
N ASP A 65 10.02 -16.26 11.31
CA ASP A 65 9.11 -17.39 11.51
C ASP A 65 7.64 -16.95 11.57
N ALA A 66 7.33 -15.85 12.27
CA ALA A 66 5.98 -15.31 12.34
C ALA A 66 5.46 -14.87 10.96
N VAL A 67 6.30 -14.14 10.20
CA VAL A 67 5.99 -13.67 8.84
C VAL A 67 5.73 -14.85 7.91
N VAL A 68 6.66 -15.80 7.86
CA VAL A 68 6.56 -16.95 6.96
C VAL A 68 5.37 -17.83 7.31
N SER A 69 5.15 -18.11 8.60
CA SER A 69 3.99 -18.89 9.05
C SER A 69 2.68 -18.25 8.63
N TYR A 70 2.58 -16.93 8.77
CA TYR A 70 1.39 -16.19 8.38
C TYR A 70 1.15 -16.22 6.86
N LEU A 71 2.15 -15.84 6.06
CA LEU A 71 2.03 -15.76 4.61
C LEU A 71 1.83 -17.14 3.96
N ASN A 72 2.54 -18.17 4.43
CA ASN A 72 2.33 -19.54 3.95
C ASN A 72 0.88 -20.01 4.17
N LYS A 73 0.29 -19.67 5.33
CA LYS A 73 -1.08 -20.03 5.63
C LYS A 73 -2.11 -19.20 4.86
N ARG A 74 -1.86 -17.90 4.68
CA ARG A 74 -2.76 -16.98 3.97
C ARG A 74 -2.79 -17.27 2.47
N ASP A 75 -1.61 -17.38 1.84
CA ASP A 75 -1.43 -17.41 0.39
C ASP A 75 -1.11 -18.81 -0.15
N GLY A 76 -0.99 -19.83 0.71
CA GLY A 76 -0.63 -21.19 0.30
C GLY A 76 0.83 -21.33 -0.18
N LEU A 77 1.71 -20.43 0.25
CA LEU A 77 3.13 -20.40 -0.11
C LEU A 77 3.93 -21.43 0.70
N GLN A 78 5.19 -21.64 0.29
CA GLN A 78 6.17 -22.47 1.02
C GLN A 78 7.47 -21.69 1.23
N LEU A 79 7.37 -20.54 1.88
CA LEU A 79 8.49 -19.66 2.12
C LEU A 79 9.43 -20.21 3.21
N ASN A 80 10.73 -19.93 3.04
CA ASN A 80 11.74 -20.21 4.04
C ASN A 80 12.02 -18.95 4.87
N PRO A 81 12.05 -19.00 6.22
CA PRO A 81 12.41 -17.85 7.05
C PRO A 81 13.74 -17.17 6.68
N LYS A 82 14.69 -17.91 6.09
CA LYS A 82 15.95 -17.36 5.61
C LYS A 82 15.83 -16.42 4.41
N SER A 83 14.70 -16.43 3.71
CA SER A 83 14.41 -15.49 2.61
C SER A 83 13.88 -14.14 3.07
N VAL A 84 13.67 -13.95 4.38
CA VAL A 84 13.05 -12.76 4.97
C VAL A 84 14.12 -11.79 5.46
N ILE A 85 14.05 -10.54 5.00
CA ILE A 85 14.89 -9.44 5.49
C ILE A 85 13.98 -8.33 6.01
N PRO A 86 14.02 -8.01 7.31
CA PRO A 86 13.26 -6.88 7.86
C PRO A 86 13.92 -5.54 7.53
N GLY A 87 13.11 -4.48 7.40
CA GLY A 87 13.58 -3.12 7.14
C GLY A 87 12.78 -2.06 7.89
N THR A 88 13.30 -0.83 7.91
CA THR A 88 12.73 0.28 8.68
C THR A 88 11.46 0.89 8.09
N SER A 89 11.30 0.91 6.78
CA SER A 89 10.09 1.36 6.09
C SER A 89 10.08 0.87 4.65
N LEU A 90 8.89 0.78 4.03
CA LEU A 90 8.78 0.37 2.64
C LEU A 90 9.66 1.23 1.73
N MET A 91 9.58 2.55 1.84
CA MET A 91 10.32 3.45 0.94
C MET A 91 11.82 3.40 1.13
N SER A 92 12.30 3.21 2.37
CA SER A 92 13.73 3.02 2.62
C SER A 92 14.23 1.70 2.03
N VAL A 93 13.46 0.63 2.19
CA VAL A 93 13.78 -0.68 1.61
C VAL A 93 13.68 -0.64 0.09
N TYR A 94 12.64 0.00 -0.45
CA TYR A 94 12.49 0.17 -1.90
C TYR A 94 13.70 0.87 -2.53
N LYS A 95 14.21 1.93 -1.88
CA LYS A 95 15.46 2.59 -2.30
C LYS A 95 16.64 1.62 -2.37
N LEU A 96 16.80 0.75 -1.37
CA LEU A 96 17.87 -0.24 -1.33
C LEU A 96 17.67 -1.35 -2.39
N LEU A 97 16.42 -1.70 -2.70
CA LEU A 97 16.13 -2.63 -3.80
C LEU A 97 16.50 -2.03 -5.17
N LEU A 98 16.23 -0.72 -5.37
CA LEU A 98 16.72 -0.03 -6.57
C LEU A 98 18.25 -0.08 -6.67
N ASP A 99 18.96 0.14 -5.56
CA ASP A 99 20.43 0.08 -5.54
C ASP A 99 20.98 -1.35 -5.75
N ALA A 100 20.21 -2.37 -5.41
CA ALA A 100 20.59 -3.76 -5.59
C ALA A 100 20.40 -4.25 -7.04
N PHE A 101 19.37 -3.74 -7.72
CA PHE A 101 18.91 -4.27 -9.01
C PHE A 101 19.00 -3.28 -10.18
N SER A 102 19.47 -2.06 -9.93
CA SER A 102 19.68 -1.04 -10.96
C SER A 102 20.78 -0.07 -10.57
N THR A 103 21.22 0.73 -11.52
CA THR A 103 22.15 1.84 -11.33
C THR A 103 21.52 3.15 -11.78
N GLU A 104 22.18 4.29 -11.49
CA GLU A 104 21.73 5.59 -11.98
C GLU A 104 21.62 5.61 -13.51
N GLY A 105 20.52 6.14 -14.03
CA GLY A 105 20.21 6.17 -15.45
C GLY A 105 19.45 4.96 -15.98
N ASP A 106 19.42 3.85 -15.23
CA ASP A 106 18.61 2.68 -15.60
C ASP A 106 17.11 2.97 -15.53
N GLY A 107 16.35 2.26 -16.37
CA GLY A 107 14.91 2.34 -16.46
C GLY A 107 14.19 1.53 -15.38
N VAL A 108 13.19 2.13 -14.79
CA VAL A 108 12.25 1.50 -13.85
C VAL A 108 10.84 1.71 -14.38
N ILE A 109 10.12 0.62 -14.61
CA ILE A 109 8.71 0.67 -15.02
C ILE A 109 7.85 0.81 -13.78
N LEU A 110 6.99 1.84 -13.77
CA LEU A 110 5.97 2.07 -12.75
C LEU A 110 4.60 2.00 -13.38
N GLN A 111 3.69 1.19 -12.83
CA GLN A 111 2.31 1.07 -13.27
C GLN A 111 1.48 2.22 -12.68
N THR A 112 1.35 3.32 -13.42
CA THR A 112 0.64 4.53 -12.96
C THR A 112 -0.87 4.46 -13.22
N PRO A 113 -1.72 4.99 -12.29
CA PRO A 113 -1.35 5.69 -11.06
C PRO A 113 -0.78 4.77 -9.99
N VAL A 114 0.27 5.21 -9.31
CA VAL A 114 0.97 4.45 -8.27
C VAL A 114 1.29 5.35 -7.07
N PHE A 115 1.48 4.76 -5.89
CA PHE A 115 1.82 5.52 -4.69
C PHE A 115 2.99 6.49 -4.91
N GLY A 116 2.74 7.79 -4.67
CA GLY A 116 3.70 8.87 -4.95
C GLY A 116 5.07 8.70 -4.30
N GLY A 117 5.15 7.98 -3.17
CA GLY A 117 6.42 7.63 -2.54
C GLY A 117 7.32 6.77 -3.43
N ILE A 118 6.76 5.80 -4.17
CA ILE A 118 7.49 4.98 -5.14
C ILE A 118 8.03 5.87 -6.26
N PHE A 119 7.16 6.71 -6.82
CA PHE A 119 7.53 7.65 -7.88
C PHE A 119 8.66 8.59 -7.45
N GLN A 120 8.52 9.20 -6.27
CA GLN A 120 9.51 10.13 -5.72
C GLN A 120 10.86 9.46 -5.44
N VAL A 121 10.85 8.27 -4.83
CA VAL A 121 12.09 7.53 -4.53
C VAL A 121 12.80 7.15 -5.83
N THR A 122 12.08 6.67 -6.84
CA THR A 122 12.66 6.32 -8.15
C THR A 122 13.32 7.54 -8.79
N LYS A 123 12.59 8.67 -8.86
CA LYS A 123 13.08 9.91 -9.43
C LYS A 123 14.28 10.50 -8.67
N ASN A 124 14.20 10.56 -7.35
CA ASN A 124 15.23 11.18 -6.51
C ASN A 124 16.53 10.35 -6.44
N ASN A 125 16.47 9.09 -6.87
CA ASN A 125 17.66 8.23 -6.99
C ASN A 125 18.15 8.11 -8.45
N ASN A 126 17.82 9.09 -9.30
CA ASN A 126 18.29 9.21 -10.68
C ASN A 126 17.97 8.00 -11.57
N ARG A 127 16.90 7.26 -11.29
CA ARG A 127 16.38 6.25 -12.20
C ARG A 127 15.43 6.89 -13.19
N LYS A 128 15.48 6.42 -14.42
CA LYS A 128 14.55 6.80 -15.48
C LYS A 128 13.21 6.11 -15.22
N ILE A 129 12.12 6.84 -15.28
CA ILE A 129 10.78 6.28 -15.08
C ILE A 129 10.14 6.02 -16.44
N TYR A 130 9.68 4.80 -16.66
CA TYR A 130 8.78 4.40 -17.72
C TYR A 130 7.39 4.19 -17.11
N GLU A 131 6.45 5.07 -17.46
CA GLU A 131 5.10 5.04 -16.91
C GLU A 131 4.22 4.09 -17.73
N ASN A 132 4.03 2.86 -17.27
CA ASN A 132 3.07 1.94 -17.83
C ASN A 132 1.69 2.30 -17.29
N GLN A 133 0.91 3.05 -18.09
CA GLN A 133 -0.37 3.56 -17.67
C GLN A 133 -1.41 2.46 -17.61
N LEU A 134 -2.03 2.28 -16.43
CA LEU A 134 -3.16 1.37 -16.28
C LEU A 134 -4.35 1.84 -17.11
N LEU A 135 -5.04 0.89 -17.71
CA LEU A 135 -6.23 1.12 -18.53
C LEU A 135 -7.49 1.03 -17.68
N PHE A 136 -8.32 2.06 -17.73
CA PHE A 136 -9.60 2.07 -17.03
C PHE A 136 -10.70 1.47 -17.90
N ASP A 137 -11.32 0.39 -17.45
CA ASP A 137 -12.54 -0.14 -18.04
C ASP A 137 -13.76 0.60 -17.49
N GLY A 138 -14.38 1.41 -18.30
CA GLY A 138 -15.56 2.21 -17.92
C GLY A 138 -16.81 1.38 -17.63
N HIS A 139 -16.89 0.11 -18.06
CA HIS A 139 -18.02 -0.76 -17.80
C HIS A 139 -17.94 -1.39 -16.40
N THR A 140 -16.81 -1.98 -16.07
CA THR A 140 -16.56 -2.60 -14.76
C THR A 140 -16.07 -1.58 -13.72
N LYS A 141 -15.66 -0.40 -14.16
CA LYS A 141 -15.00 0.65 -13.36
C LYS A 141 -13.73 0.13 -12.66
N THR A 142 -12.99 -0.78 -13.32
CA THR A 142 -11.74 -1.39 -12.81
C THR A 142 -10.54 -0.97 -13.66
N TRP A 143 -9.35 -1.23 -13.12
CA TRP A 143 -8.08 -0.88 -13.76
C TRP A 143 -7.33 -2.15 -14.14
N HIS A 144 -6.72 -2.15 -15.33
CA HIS A 144 -5.98 -3.28 -15.90
C HIS A 144 -4.62 -2.83 -16.43
N VAL A 145 -3.71 -3.78 -16.54
CA VAL A 145 -2.37 -3.51 -17.07
C VAL A 145 -2.43 -3.31 -18.59
N ASN A 146 -1.75 -2.28 -19.08
CA ASN A 146 -1.47 -2.13 -20.50
C ASN A 146 -0.29 -3.04 -20.87
N MET A 147 -0.59 -4.29 -21.23
CA MET A 147 0.42 -5.32 -21.50
C MET A 147 1.29 -5.01 -22.73
N GLU A 148 0.71 -4.40 -23.77
CA GLU A 148 1.45 -3.99 -24.97
C GLU A 148 2.53 -2.95 -24.64
N GLU A 149 2.18 -1.92 -23.87
CA GLU A 149 3.13 -0.89 -23.44
C GLU A 149 4.15 -1.45 -22.45
N LEU A 150 3.74 -2.39 -21.58
CA LEU A 150 4.64 -3.09 -20.67
C LEU A 150 5.72 -3.86 -21.44
N GLU A 151 5.33 -4.62 -22.46
CA GLU A 151 6.26 -5.38 -23.30
C GLU A 151 7.24 -4.45 -24.04
N GLN A 152 6.75 -3.33 -24.57
CA GLN A 152 7.59 -2.30 -25.19
C GLN A 152 8.63 -1.77 -24.21
N PHE A 153 8.25 -1.42 -22.98
CA PHE A 153 9.18 -0.89 -21.99
C PHE A 153 10.15 -1.96 -21.45
N CYS A 154 9.70 -3.19 -21.26
CA CYS A 154 10.59 -4.28 -20.86
C CYS A 154 11.67 -4.57 -21.93
N SER A 155 11.37 -4.40 -23.22
CA SER A 155 12.32 -4.64 -24.31
C SER A 155 13.44 -3.58 -24.43
N LEU A 156 13.34 -2.45 -23.70
CA LEU A 156 14.38 -1.44 -23.70
C LEU A 156 15.61 -1.91 -22.94
N GLN A 157 16.79 -1.73 -23.54
CA GLN A 157 18.05 -2.24 -22.98
C GLN A 157 18.40 -1.68 -21.61
N ASP A 158 17.96 -0.47 -21.29
CA ASP A 158 18.20 0.20 -20.02
C ASP A 158 17.14 -0.14 -18.96
N THR A 159 16.07 -0.84 -19.28
CA THR A 159 15.05 -1.27 -18.30
C THR A 159 15.60 -2.39 -17.41
N LYS A 160 15.52 -2.19 -16.07
CA LYS A 160 16.04 -3.15 -15.09
C LYS A 160 15.01 -3.61 -14.08
N VAL A 161 14.03 -2.79 -13.77
CA VAL A 161 13.07 -3.07 -12.70
C VAL A 161 11.63 -2.77 -13.18
N LEU A 162 10.72 -3.68 -12.86
CA LEU A 162 9.27 -3.49 -12.91
C LEU A 162 8.73 -3.44 -11.48
N VAL A 163 8.02 -2.38 -11.13
CA VAL A 163 7.34 -2.26 -9.84
C VAL A 163 5.85 -2.52 -10.03
N ILE A 164 5.35 -3.53 -9.34
CA ILE A 164 3.94 -3.89 -9.28
C ILE A 164 3.40 -3.49 -7.91
N THR A 165 2.24 -2.85 -7.84
CA THR A 165 1.53 -2.59 -6.57
C THR A 165 0.23 -3.38 -6.58
N ASN A 166 0.16 -4.45 -5.78
CA ASN A 166 -0.98 -5.38 -5.76
C ASN A 166 -1.33 -5.81 -4.33
N PRO A 167 -2.45 -5.35 -3.76
CA PRO A 167 -3.48 -4.45 -4.33
C PRO A 167 -3.00 -3.05 -4.64
N GLY A 168 -3.60 -2.42 -5.66
CA GLY A 168 -3.24 -1.11 -6.17
C GLY A 168 -3.48 0.03 -5.17
N ASN A 169 -2.56 0.96 -5.10
CA ASN A 169 -2.69 2.24 -4.42
C ASN A 169 -2.28 3.34 -5.40
N PRO A 170 -3.22 4.14 -5.90
CA PRO A 170 -4.53 4.49 -5.31
C PRO A 170 -5.74 3.73 -5.84
N THR A 171 -5.63 2.90 -6.86
CA THR A 171 -6.75 2.37 -7.65
C THR A 171 -7.60 1.33 -6.94
N ALA A 172 -7.11 0.75 -5.83
CA ALA A 172 -7.76 -0.31 -5.06
C ALA A 172 -8.07 -1.59 -5.88
N ASN A 173 -7.45 -1.77 -7.05
CA ASN A 173 -7.61 -2.97 -7.87
C ASN A 173 -6.76 -4.13 -7.33
N VAL A 174 -7.17 -5.35 -7.68
CA VAL A 174 -6.41 -6.59 -7.45
C VAL A 174 -6.22 -7.25 -8.81
N PHE A 175 -4.98 -7.42 -9.22
CA PHE A 175 -4.67 -8.08 -10.49
C PHE A 175 -5.07 -9.55 -10.44
N ALA A 176 -5.66 -10.04 -11.53
CA ALA A 176 -5.95 -11.45 -11.70
C ALA A 176 -4.64 -12.26 -11.80
N LYS A 177 -4.72 -13.56 -11.49
CA LYS A 177 -3.55 -14.43 -11.57
C LYS A 177 -2.95 -14.44 -12.98
N GLU A 178 -3.80 -14.46 -13.97
CA GLU A 178 -3.44 -14.46 -15.40
C GLU A 178 -2.71 -13.16 -15.79
N GLU A 179 -3.11 -12.01 -15.24
CA GLU A 179 -2.40 -10.73 -15.44
C GLU A 179 -1.00 -10.78 -14.81
N LEU A 180 -0.88 -11.35 -13.59
CA LEU A 180 0.42 -11.51 -12.94
C LEU A 180 1.32 -12.48 -13.71
N GLU A 181 0.76 -13.60 -14.20
CA GLU A 181 1.50 -14.58 -15.02
C GLU A 181 2.06 -13.94 -16.29
N GLU A 182 1.25 -13.12 -16.96
CA GLU A 182 1.68 -12.43 -18.19
C GLU A 182 2.74 -11.35 -17.90
N MET A 183 2.58 -10.56 -16.84
CA MET A 183 3.63 -9.61 -16.41
C MET A 183 4.94 -10.32 -16.09
N VAL A 184 4.89 -11.49 -15.41
CA VAL A 184 6.07 -12.30 -15.09
C VAL A 184 6.71 -12.84 -16.35
N ARG A 185 5.94 -13.32 -17.33
CA ARG A 185 6.45 -13.78 -18.62
C ARG A 185 7.24 -12.66 -19.32
N ILE A 186 6.60 -11.51 -19.52
CA ILE A 186 7.19 -10.35 -20.21
C ILE A 186 8.48 -9.90 -19.50
N ALA A 187 8.45 -9.72 -18.18
CA ALA A 187 9.61 -9.30 -17.42
C ALA A 187 10.76 -10.32 -17.48
N SER A 188 10.44 -11.63 -17.41
CA SER A 188 11.44 -12.71 -17.42
C SER A 188 12.12 -12.87 -18.76
N GLU A 189 11.41 -12.70 -19.87
CA GLU A 189 11.96 -12.74 -21.22
C GLU A 189 12.95 -11.60 -21.50
N ASN A 190 12.87 -10.51 -20.73
CA ASN A 190 13.72 -9.32 -20.88
C ASN A 190 14.69 -9.11 -19.71
N ASP A 191 14.84 -10.10 -18.82
CA ASP A 191 15.71 -10.04 -17.62
C ASP A 191 15.43 -8.83 -16.69
N VAL A 192 14.16 -8.41 -16.61
CA VAL A 192 13.68 -7.32 -15.75
C VAL A 192 13.30 -7.89 -14.38
N VAL A 193 13.82 -7.27 -13.31
CA VAL A 193 13.52 -7.68 -11.93
C VAL A 193 12.16 -7.15 -11.49
N ILE A 194 11.28 -8.02 -10.99
CA ILE A 194 9.98 -7.61 -10.44
C ILE A 194 10.13 -7.31 -8.94
N ILE A 195 9.66 -6.13 -8.52
CA ILE A 195 9.43 -5.75 -7.13
C ILE A 195 7.93 -5.57 -6.94
N SER A 196 7.31 -6.44 -6.14
CA SER A 196 5.87 -6.38 -5.84
C SER A 196 5.64 -5.78 -4.47
N ASP A 197 5.00 -4.60 -4.43
CA ASP A 197 4.49 -3.98 -3.19
C ASP A 197 3.12 -4.55 -2.88
N GLU A 198 3.05 -5.40 -1.86
CA GLU A 198 1.84 -6.08 -1.42
C GLU A 198 1.38 -5.63 -0.02
N VAL A 199 1.66 -4.39 0.36
CA VAL A 199 1.35 -3.85 1.70
C VAL A 199 -0.15 -3.83 2.03
N HIS A 200 -1.02 -3.86 1.03
CA HIS A 200 -2.48 -3.90 1.17
C HIS A 200 -3.09 -5.30 1.00
N SER A 201 -2.28 -6.35 0.84
CA SER A 201 -2.70 -7.71 0.50
C SER A 201 -3.61 -8.40 1.54
N ASP A 202 -3.66 -7.88 2.76
CA ASP A 202 -4.55 -8.39 3.79
C ASP A 202 -6.00 -7.87 3.70
N LEU A 203 -6.26 -6.85 2.89
CA LEU A 203 -7.53 -6.13 2.84
C LEU A 203 -8.15 -6.22 1.45
N TYR A 204 -9.00 -7.21 1.22
CA TYR A 204 -9.72 -7.46 -0.03
C TYR A 204 -11.21 -7.66 0.21
N TYR A 205 -12.03 -7.49 -0.84
CA TYR A 205 -13.49 -7.45 -0.80
C TYR A 205 -14.13 -8.54 -1.66
N ASP A 206 -15.43 -8.78 -1.46
CA ASP A 206 -16.29 -9.61 -2.32
C ASP A 206 -15.76 -11.05 -2.48
N ASP A 207 -15.32 -11.68 -1.37
CA ASP A 207 -14.74 -13.03 -1.35
C ASP A 207 -13.55 -13.23 -2.30
N ARG A 208 -12.98 -12.14 -2.85
CA ARG A 208 -11.76 -12.18 -3.64
C ARG A 208 -10.62 -12.72 -2.78
N LYS A 209 -9.67 -13.34 -3.42
CA LYS A 209 -8.41 -13.71 -2.78
C LYS A 209 -7.28 -12.94 -3.44
N HIS A 210 -6.39 -12.43 -2.62
CA HIS A 210 -5.14 -11.90 -3.11
C HIS A 210 -4.29 -13.06 -3.66
N THR A 211 -3.70 -12.85 -4.85
CA THR A 211 -2.64 -13.71 -5.38
C THR A 211 -1.33 -12.96 -5.20
N SER A 212 -0.45 -13.49 -4.37
CA SER A 212 0.89 -12.93 -4.22
C SER A 212 1.71 -13.18 -5.48
N ILE A 213 2.62 -12.28 -5.81
CA ILE A 213 3.57 -12.49 -6.90
C ILE A 213 4.39 -13.79 -6.72
N LEU A 214 4.62 -14.18 -5.46
CA LEU A 214 5.33 -15.42 -5.11
C LEU A 214 4.51 -16.71 -5.33
N ASN A 215 3.19 -16.60 -5.63
CA ASN A 215 2.41 -17.72 -6.16
C ASN A 215 2.66 -17.96 -7.66
N VAL A 216 3.27 -16.99 -8.34
CA VAL A 216 3.51 -17.04 -9.79
C VAL A 216 4.99 -17.30 -10.09
N THR A 217 5.90 -16.68 -9.34
CA THR A 217 7.35 -16.84 -9.54
C THR A 217 8.13 -16.69 -8.24
N ASP A 218 9.15 -17.49 -8.04
CA ASP A 218 10.11 -17.37 -6.93
C ASP A 218 11.23 -16.34 -7.23
N ARG A 219 11.28 -15.81 -8.45
CA ARG A 219 12.28 -14.83 -8.89
C ARG A 219 11.86 -13.38 -8.60
N ALA A 220 10.65 -13.10 -8.14
CA ALA A 220 10.25 -11.76 -7.73
C ALA A 220 10.71 -11.42 -6.31
N VAL A 221 10.79 -10.11 -6.05
CA VAL A 221 10.94 -9.56 -4.70
C VAL A 221 9.57 -9.17 -4.18
N LEU A 222 9.15 -9.76 -3.08
CA LEU A 222 7.94 -9.34 -2.36
C LEU A 222 8.33 -8.29 -1.31
N LEU A 223 7.70 -7.13 -1.37
CA LEU A 223 7.82 -6.05 -0.38
C LEU A 223 6.47 -5.85 0.30
N THR A 224 6.40 -5.97 1.62
CA THR A 224 5.15 -5.85 2.38
C THR A 224 5.36 -5.30 3.79
N SER A 225 4.28 -5.14 4.55
CA SER A 225 4.29 -4.72 5.95
C SER A 225 2.92 -4.97 6.59
N SER A 226 2.90 -5.34 7.85
CA SER A 226 1.66 -5.41 8.64
C SER A 226 1.13 -4.04 9.09
N ALA A 227 1.86 -2.96 8.80
CA ALA A 227 1.55 -1.62 9.28
C ALA A 227 0.16 -1.11 8.85
N LYS A 228 -0.28 -1.49 7.62
CA LYS A 228 -1.57 -1.04 7.08
C LYS A 228 -2.74 -1.79 7.68
N VAL A 229 -2.63 -3.10 7.87
CA VAL A 229 -3.72 -3.92 8.40
C VAL A 229 -3.90 -3.74 9.91
N PHE A 230 -2.84 -3.46 10.68
CA PHE A 230 -2.94 -3.28 12.13
C PHE A 230 -2.95 -1.82 12.60
N GLY A 231 -2.92 -0.84 11.70
CA GLY A 231 -2.92 0.57 12.07
C GLY A 231 -1.67 1.02 12.82
N ILE A 232 -0.51 0.46 12.49
CA ILE A 232 0.77 0.72 13.18
C ILE A 232 1.86 1.32 12.27
N PRO A 233 1.55 2.25 11.34
CA PRO A 233 2.56 2.82 10.45
C PRO A 233 3.66 3.61 11.18
N GLY A 234 3.38 4.07 12.40
CA GLY A 234 4.34 4.75 13.27
C GLY A 234 5.51 3.87 13.73
N LEU A 235 5.35 2.54 13.73
CA LEU A 235 6.42 1.60 14.07
C LEU A 235 7.48 1.47 12.96
N LYS A 236 7.22 2.01 11.78
CA LYS A 236 8.21 2.08 10.67
C LYS A 236 8.85 0.74 10.36
N THR A 237 8.07 -0.22 9.91
CA THR A 237 8.53 -1.58 9.59
C THR A 237 8.21 -1.95 8.15
N ALA A 238 9.09 -2.72 7.54
CA ALA A 238 8.90 -3.36 6.24
C ALA A 238 9.44 -4.79 6.25
N ILE A 239 8.95 -5.60 5.34
CA ILE A 239 9.35 -6.98 5.13
C ILE A 239 9.71 -7.13 3.67
N THR A 240 10.92 -7.63 3.42
CA THR A 240 11.35 -8.04 2.09
C THR A 240 11.48 -9.56 2.07
N ILE A 241 10.91 -10.21 1.09
CA ILE A 241 11.01 -11.66 0.90
C ILE A 241 11.57 -11.93 -0.50
N ILE A 242 12.68 -12.64 -0.55
CA ILE A 242 13.38 -12.95 -1.79
C ILE A 242 13.74 -14.44 -1.76
N PRO A 243 12.94 -15.32 -2.38
CA PRO A 243 13.24 -16.76 -2.43
C PRO A 243 14.45 -17.08 -3.30
N ASP A 244 14.70 -16.34 -4.38
CA ASP A 244 15.84 -16.51 -5.26
C ASP A 244 17.16 -16.17 -4.55
N GLU A 245 18.08 -17.13 -4.48
CA GLU A 245 19.30 -17.02 -3.68
C GLU A 245 20.27 -15.95 -4.23
N GLU A 246 20.35 -15.77 -5.53
CA GLU A 246 21.24 -14.79 -6.16
C GLU A 246 20.74 -13.37 -5.86
N ARG A 247 19.46 -13.12 -6.09
CA ARG A 247 18.82 -11.84 -5.78
C ARG A 247 18.84 -11.54 -4.28
N PHE A 248 18.64 -12.56 -3.45
CA PHE A 248 18.77 -12.41 -1.99
C PHE A 248 20.18 -11.92 -1.59
N LYS A 249 21.24 -12.56 -2.12
CA LYS A 249 22.64 -12.17 -1.84
C LYS A 249 22.92 -10.74 -2.31
N ALA A 250 22.45 -10.37 -3.51
CA ALA A 250 22.62 -9.02 -4.04
C ALA A 250 21.98 -7.98 -3.11
N PHE A 251 20.72 -8.17 -2.73
CA PHE A 251 20.02 -7.25 -1.83
C PHE A 251 20.61 -7.25 -0.41
N ALA A 252 20.91 -8.43 0.15
CA ALA A 252 21.49 -8.54 1.49
C ALA A 252 22.83 -7.78 1.61
N LEU A 253 23.66 -7.78 0.56
CA LEU A 253 24.91 -7.02 0.51
C LEU A 253 24.66 -5.50 0.58
N VAL A 254 23.71 -4.99 -0.18
CA VAL A 254 23.33 -3.57 -0.18
C VAL A 254 22.76 -3.17 1.18
N ASN A 255 21.82 -3.97 1.71
CA ASN A 255 21.19 -3.73 3.01
C ASN A 255 22.22 -3.73 4.16
N MET A 256 23.18 -4.66 4.15
CA MET A 256 24.28 -4.73 5.13
C MET A 256 25.16 -3.47 5.08
N ARG A 257 25.47 -2.99 3.88
CA ARG A 257 26.28 -1.76 3.68
C ARG A 257 25.54 -0.50 4.14
N ALA A 258 24.24 -0.44 3.93
CA ALA A 258 23.40 0.68 4.35
C ALA A 258 23.22 0.76 5.89
N LYS A 259 23.49 -0.34 6.60
CA LYS A 259 23.34 -0.45 8.08
C LYS A 259 21.98 0.07 8.57
N MET A 260 20.94 -0.21 7.82
CA MET A 260 19.58 0.17 8.19
C MET A 260 18.97 -0.91 9.08
N ASP A 261 19.15 -0.74 10.40
CA ASP A 261 18.56 -1.65 11.37
C ASP A 261 17.09 -1.31 11.64
N ILE A 262 16.28 -2.34 11.78
CA ILE A 262 14.88 -2.21 12.17
C ILE A 262 14.77 -1.94 13.69
N ILE A 263 13.77 -1.15 14.07
CA ILE A 263 13.44 -0.87 15.46
C ILE A 263 12.82 -2.12 16.10
N ASP A 264 13.35 -2.55 17.24
CA ASP A 264 12.91 -3.78 17.94
C ASP A 264 11.40 -3.76 18.28
N LEU A 265 10.83 -2.62 18.67
CA LEU A 265 9.40 -2.47 18.88
C LEU A 265 8.57 -2.78 17.61
N GLY A 266 9.12 -2.47 16.43
CA GLY A 266 8.49 -2.83 15.16
C GLY A 266 8.44 -4.33 14.93
N LEU A 267 9.55 -5.05 15.23
CA LEU A 267 9.60 -6.52 15.17
C LEU A 267 8.57 -7.16 16.10
N VAL A 268 8.49 -6.66 17.35
CA VAL A 268 7.53 -7.13 18.36
C VAL A 268 6.10 -6.92 17.86
N GLY A 269 5.75 -5.70 17.45
CA GLY A 269 4.39 -5.38 17.01
C GLY A 269 3.93 -6.22 15.82
N MET A 270 4.80 -6.38 14.80
CA MET A 270 4.48 -7.20 13.63
C MET A 270 4.37 -8.69 13.96
N SER A 271 5.29 -9.23 14.75
CA SER A 271 5.26 -10.65 15.12
C SER A 271 4.02 -11.01 15.91
N VAL A 272 3.63 -10.18 16.89
CA VAL A 272 2.38 -10.36 17.65
C VAL A 272 1.17 -10.22 16.73
N GLY A 273 1.15 -9.23 15.84
CA GLY A 273 0.09 -9.05 14.87
C GLY A 273 -0.15 -10.31 14.03
N TYR A 274 0.88 -10.85 13.42
CA TYR A 274 0.76 -12.04 12.57
C TYR A 274 0.47 -13.33 13.33
N THR A 275 0.93 -13.46 14.57
CA THR A 275 0.74 -14.71 15.35
C THR A 275 -0.53 -14.74 16.17
N ARG A 276 -1.06 -13.58 16.62
CA ARG A 276 -2.16 -13.52 17.59
C ARG A 276 -3.39 -12.75 17.12
N CYS A 277 -3.28 -11.88 16.10
CA CYS A 277 -4.34 -10.93 15.75
C CYS A 277 -5.06 -11.27 14.44
N LYS A 278 -5.11 -12.55 14.03
CA LYS A 278 -5.88 -12.95 12.82
C LYS A 278 -7.35 -12.55 12.91
N TYR A 279 -7.98 -12.67 14.09
CA TYR A 279 -9.36 -12.25 14.31
C TYR A 279 -9.59 -10.78 13.96
N TYR A 280 -8.63 -9.90 14.30
CA TYR A 280 -8.69 -8.49 13.97
C TYR A 280 -8.73 -8.25 12.45
N ILE A 281 -7.92 -8.99 11.70
CA ILE A 281 -7.90 -8.90 10.24
C ILE A 281 -9.27 -9.29 9.67
N ASP A 282 -9.85 -10.40 10.15
CA ASP A 282 -11.13 -10.90 9.68
C ASP A 282 -12.27 -9.92 10.01
N GLU A 283 -12.30 -9.37 11.23
CA GLU A 283 -13.28 -8.37 11.66
C GLU A 283 -13.09 -7.03 10.91
N LEU A 284 -11.84 -6.59 10.69
CA LEU A 284 -11.55 -5.37 9.93
C LEU A 284 -11.98 -5.50 8.47
N ARG A 285 -11.74 -6.64 7.83
CA ARG A 285 -12.23 -6.91 6.46
C ARG A 285 -13.76 -6.81 6.40
N ALA A 286 -14.46 -7.45 7.32
CA ALA A 286 -15.92 -7.40 7.36
C ALA A 286 -16.44 -5.96 7.55
N TYR A 287 -15.76 -5.18 8.40
CA TYR A 287 -16.10 -3.78 8.61
C TYR A 287 -15.84 -2.91 7.38
N LEU A 288 -14.68 -3.05 6.76
CA LEU A 288 -14.30 -2.31 5.54
C LEU A 288 -15.12 -2.75 4.32
N GLN A 289 -15.56 -4.02 4.24
CA GLN A 289 -16.52 -4.46 3.24
C GLN A 289 -17.80 -3.61 3.32
N ARG A 290 -18.34 -3.41 4.53
CA ARG A 290 -19.52 -2.54 4.73
C ARG A 290 -19.22 -1.08 4.40
N SER A 291 -18.02 -0.57 4.71
CA SER A 291 -17.60 0.77 4.30
C SER A 291 -17.57 0.93 2.78
N LYS A 292 -17.08 -0.10 2.06
CA LYS A 292 -17.12 -0.17 0.60
C LYS A 292 -18.55 -0.13 0.09
N ASP A 293 -19.43 -1.01 0.62
CA ASP A 293 -20.83 -1.11 0.19
C ASP A 293 -21.56 0.22 0.40
N ILE A 294 -21.37 0.88 1.56
CA ILE A 294 -21.88 2.23 1.83
C ILE A 294 -21.42 3.24 0.75
N CYS A 295 -20.14 3.22 0.38
CA CYS A 295 -19.63 4.13 -0.66
C CYS A 295 -20.24 3.82 -2.02
N VAL A 296 -20.25 2.55 -2.44
CA VAL A 296 -20.78 2.14 -3.74
C VAL A 296 -22.24 2.52 -3.88
N ASP A 297 -23.08 2.14 -2.89
CA ASP A 297 -24.51 2.45 -2.86
C ASP A 297 -24.74 3.96 -2.89
N TRP A 298 -23.96 4.72 -2.11
CA TRP A 298 -24.10 6.17 -2.05
C TRP A 298 -23.77 6.83 -3.39
N PHE A 299 -22.64 6.47 -4.05
CA PHE A 299 -22.26 7.03 -5.35
C PHE A 299 -23.22 6.60 -6.48
N GLU A 300 -23.90 5.47 -6.35
CA GLU A 300 -24.94 5.04 -7.31
C GLU A 300 -26.25 5.79 -7.15
N GLN A 301 -26.58 6.21 -5.92
CA GLN A 301 -27.83 6.92 -5.61
C GLN A 301 -27.73 8.44 -5.80
N HIS A 302 -26.52 9.01 -5.83
CA HIS A 302 -26.29 10.44 -5.87
C HIS A 302 -25.51 10.85 -7.13
N ASP A 303 -26.15 11.58 -8.04
CA ASP A 303 -25.52 12.07 -9.29
C ASP A 303 -24.69 13.33 -9.04
N ILE A 304 -23.59 13.20 -8.31
CA ILE A 304 -22.64 14.30 -8.06
C ILE A 304 -21.59 14.45 -9.17
N LYS A 305 -21.73 13.72 -10.28
CA LYS A 305 -20.78 13.69 -11.40
C LYS A 305 -19.34 13.29 -11.00
N VAL A 306 -19.22 12.45 -9.99
CA VAL A 306 -17.96 11.83 -9.57
C VAL A 306 -18.07 10.33 -9.83
N THR A 307 -17.02 9.75 -10.42
CA THR A 307 -16.99 8.30 -10.63
C THR A 307 -16.10 7.66 -9.58
N LEU A 308 -16.65 6.75 -8.77
CA LEU A 308 -15.87 5.86 -7.91
C LEU A 308 -15.36 4.69 -8.74
N SER A 309 -14.02 4.50 -8.80
CA SER A 309 -13.45 3.23 -9.28
C SER A 309 -13.92 2.09 -8.38
N THR A 310 -14.28 0.93 -8.93
CA THR A 310 -14.77 -0.22 -8.14
C THR A 310 -13.66 -0.72 -7.20
N PRO A 311 -13.79 -0.52 -5.87
CA PRO A 311 -12.76 -0.96 -4.95
C PRO A 311 -12.78 -2.48 -4.81
N GLN A 312 -11.64 -3.13 -5.03
CA GLN A 312 -11.47 -4.57 -4.88
C GLN A 312 -10.69 -4.92 -3.60
N ALA A 313 -9.94 -3.94 -3.07
CA ALA A 313 -9.12 -4.10 -1.87
C ALA A 313 -8.80 -2.75 -1.21
N SER A 314 -8.04 -2.77 -0.10
CA SER A 314 -7.56 -1.59 0.61
C SER A 314 -8.70 -0.78 1.24
N TYR A 315 -8.35 0.30 1.89
CA TYR A 315 -9.29 1.33 2.39
C TYR A 315 -9.04 2.69 1.69
N LEU A 316 -8.36 2.65 0.54
CA LEU A 316 -8.00 3.82 -0.25
C LEU A 316 -8.77 3.75 -1.56
N PHE A 317 -9.71 4.65 -1.76
CA PHE A 317 -10.62 4.64 -2.90
C PHE A 317 -10.27 5.76 -3.86
N TRP A 318 -10.37 5.48 -5.17
CA TRP A 318 -9.99 6.38 -6.23
C TRP A 318 -11.23 7.02 -6.86
N LEU A 319 -11.29 8.35 -6.81
CA LEU A 319 -12.42 9.17 -7.24
C LEU A 319 -12.03 10.00 -8.46
N ASP A 320 -12.84 9.94 -9.51
CA ASP A 320 -12.70 10.73 -10.73
C ASP A 320 -13.66 11.93 -10.71
N PHE A 321 -13.11 13.12 -10.54
CA PHE A 321 -13.80 14.41 -10.52
C PHE A 321 -13.72 15.16 -11.86
N ARG A 322 -13.15 14.57 -12.93
CA ARG A 322 -12.90 15.27 -14.20
C ARG A 322 -14.17 15.88 -14.80
N LYS A 323 -15.35 15.31 -14.51
CA LYS A 323 -16.63 15.90 -14.94
C LYS A 323 -16.97 17.23 -14.26
N TRP A 324 -16.26 17.63 -13.21
CA TRP A 324 -16.41 18.95 -12.60
C TRP A 324 -15.67 20.04 -13.37
N ASN A 325 -14.79 19.67 -14.32
CA ASN A 325 -14.00 20.58 -15.15
C ASN A 325 -13.18 21.61 -14.34
N LEU A 326 -12.60 21.17 -13.23
CA LEU A 326 -11.72 21.95 -12.36
C LEU A 326 -10.30 21.41 -12.46
N ASP A 327 -9.30 22.32 -12.45
CA ASP A 327 -7.92 21.92 -12.21
C ASP A 327 -7.75 21.43 -10.76
N ASN A 328 -6.67 20.69 -10.48
CA ASN A 328 -6.48 20.07 -9.17
C ASN A 328 -6.35 21.09 -8.03
N THR A 329 -5.79 22.27 -8.26
CA THR A 329 -5.65 23.31 -7.23
C THR A 329 -7.01 23.87 -6.83
N THR A 330 -7.86 24.14 -7.83
CA THR A 330 -9.23 24.61 -7.61
C THR A 330 -10.08 23.52 -6.96
N LEU A 331 -9.98 22.28 -7.42
CA LEU A 331 -10.68 21.14 -6.85
C LEU A 331 -10.31 20.92 -5.37
N GLU A 332 -9.02 20.92 -5.05
CA GLU A 332 -8.54 20.77 -3.68
C GLU A 332 -9.03 21.91 -2.78
N SER A 333 -8.96 23.14 -3.27
CA SER A 333 -9.43 24.33 -2.54
C SER A 333 -10.94 24.26 -2.28
N LEU A 334 -11.73 23.81 -3.25
CA LEU A 334 -13.16 23.59 -3.10
C LEU A 334 -13.44 22.51 -2.06
N LEU A 335 -12.82 21.36 -2.16
CA LEU A 335 -12.97 20.25 -1.20
C LEU A 335 -12.59 20.69 0.22
N ARG A 336 -11.48 21.40 0.40
CA ARG A 336 -11.06 21.97 1.70
C ARG A 336 -12.08 22.93 2.28
N LYS A 337 -12.75 23.76 1.47
CA LYS A 337 -13.82 24.67 1.91
C LYS A 337 -14.99 23.91 2.55
N TYR A 338 -15.27 22.70 2.09
CA TYR A 338 -16.29 21.81 2.66
C TYR A 338 -15.74 20.86 3.73
N GLY A 339 -14.50 21.07 4.15
CA GLY A 339 -13.85 20.35 5.24
C GLY A 339 -13.15 19.07 4.86
N PHE A 340 -12.98 18.78 3.55
CA PHE A 340 -12.28 17.58 3.08
C PHE A 340 -10.77 17.81 2.90
N VAL A 341 -10.00 16.80 3.26
CA VAL A 341 -8.63 16.61 2.79
C VAL A 341 -8.55 15.24 2.17
N PHE A 342 -8.42 15.19 0.84
CA PHE A 342 -8.10 14.00 0.05
C PHE A 342 -6.66 14.08 -0.43
N SER A 343 -6.06 12.95 -0.86
CA SER A 343 -4.77 13.01 -1.54
C SER A 343 -4.96 13.38 -3.01
N ASN A 344 -4.16 14.34 -3.47
CA ASN A 344 -4.23 14.88 -4.83
C ASN A 344 -3.75 13.86 -5.86
N GLY A 345 -4.52 13.68 -6.93
CA GLY A 345 -4.25 12.68 -7.96
C GLY A 345 -2.90 12.82 -8.65
N VAL A 346 -2.42 14.04 -8.87
CA VAL A 346 -1.12 14.28 -9.53
C VAL A 346 0.08 13.73 -8.75
N GLU A 347 -0.07 13.46 -7.46
CA GLU A 347 0.97 12.84 -6.64
C GLU A 347 1.21 11.36 -7.00
N PHE A 348 0.32 10.74 -7.79
CA PHE A 348 0.33 9.31 -8.11
C PHE A 348 0.82 9.00 -9.54
N GLY A 349 1.55 9.89 -10.20
CA GLY A 349 2.08 9.69 -11.55
C GLY A 349 1.85 10.88 -12.46
N GLY A 350 1.90 12.11 -11.91
CA GLY A 350 1.90 13.34 -12.69
C GLY A 350 0.56 13.75 -13.28
N SER A 351 0.62 14.55 -14.35
CA SER A 351 -0.56 15.24 -14.93
C SER A 351 -1.64 14.33 -15.52
N HIS A 352 -1.32 13.08 -15.81
CA HIS A 352 -2.31 12.11 -16.30
C HIS A 352 -3.42 11.81 -15.26
N ASN A 353 -3.13 12.09 -13.98
CA ASN A 353 -4.06 11.90 -12.86
C ASN A 353 -4.72 13.22 -12.40
N GLU A 354 -4.69 14.26 -13.26
CA GLU A 354 -5.42 15.49 -12.99
C GLU A 354 -6.93 15.25 -12.95
N GLY A 355 -7.60 15.86 -11.96
CA GLY A 355 -9.03 15.64 -11.70
C GLY A 355 -9.35 14.39 -10.89
N TYR A 356 -8.35 13.63 -10.48
CA TYR A 356 -8.55 12.49 -9.56
C TYR A 356 -8.17 12.86 -8.13
N MET A 357 -8.83 12.18 -7.17
CA MET A 357 -8.54 12.27 -5.73
C MET A 357 -8.59 10.89 -5.08
N ARG A 358 -7.70 10.64 -4.11
CA ARG A 358 -7.75 9.40 -3.31
C ARG A 358 -8.40 9.70 -1.96
N MET A 359 -9.42 8.91 -1.62
CA MET A 359 -10.18 8.98 -0.37
C MET A 359 -9.87 7.78 0.53
N ASN A 360 -9.53 8.02 1.79
CA ASN A 360 -9.38 7.00 2.83
C ASN A 360 -10.72 6.79 3.55
N VAL A 361 -11.27 5.58 3.49
CA VAL A 361 -12.58 5.23 4.09
C VAL A 361 -12.46 4.50 5.44
N ALA A 362 -11.23 4.33 5.97
CA ALA A 362 -11.01 3.64 7.25
C ALA A 362 -11.29 4.56 8.45
N THR A 363 -12.57 4.85 8.64
CA THR A 363 -13.16 5.59 9.76
C THR A 363 -14.51 4.97 10.13
N SER A 364 -15.20 5.45 11.18
CA SER A 364 -16.50 4.90 11.54
C SER A 364 -17.53 5.08 10.42
N HIS A 365 -18.52 4.16 10.33
CA HIS A 365 -19.56 4.26 9.32
C HIS A 365 -20.37 5.55 9.46
N ALA A 366 -20.59 6.02 10.68
CA ALA A 366 -21.29 7.30 10.93
C ALA A 366 -20.50 8.49 10.37
N GLN A 367 -19.17 8.52 10.57
CA GLN A 367 -18.33 9.58 10.03
C GLN A 367 -18.20 9.47 8.51
N LEU A 368 -18.10 8.26 7.97
CA LEU A 368 -18.07 8.03 6.53
C LEU A 368 -19.35 8.54 5.85
N LEU A 369 -20.53 8.20 6.37
CA LEU A 369 -21.80 8.70 5.85
C LEU A 369 -21.93 10.23 5.97
N ALA A 370 -21.47 10.81 7.10
CA ALA A 370 -21.46 12.26 7.26
C ALA A 370 -20.57 12.95 6.22
N ALA A 371 -19.39 12.35 5.91
CA ALA A 371 -18.50 12.83 4.87
C ALA A 371 -19.15 12.74 3.48
N LEU A 372 -19.72 11.58 3.12
CA LEU A 372 -20.39 11.40 1.83
C LEU A 372 -21.55 12.41 1.64
N ASN A 373 -22.40 12.60 2.64
CA ASN A 373 -23.50 13.57 2.61
C ASN A 373 -23.01 15.04 2.57
N ALA A 374 -21.81 15.33 3.06
CA ALA A 374 -21.18 16.63 2.91
C ALA A 374 -20.60 16.84 1.51
N LEU A 375 -20.12 15.77 0.85
CA LEU A 375 -19.60 15.81 -0.51
C LEU A 375 -20.68 16.18 -1.54
N GLU A 376 -21.94 15.81 -1.30
CA GLU A 376 -23.09 16.21 -2.14
C GLU A 376 -23.30 17.74 -2.19
N LYS A 377 -22.80 18.47 -1.19
CA LYS A 377 -22.97 19.93 -1.09
C LYS A 377 -21.85 20.72 -1.77
N CYS A 378 -20.82 20.02 -2.26
CA CYS A 378 -19.73 20.65 -2.98
C CYS A 378 -20.13 20.99 -4.42
#